data_df7c4a883c04aca40ca7050201f4ec91
#
_entry.id   df7c4a883c04aca40ca7050201f4ec91
#
_cell.length_a   1.000
_cell.length_b   1.000
_cell.length_c   1.000
_cell.angle_alpha   90.00
_cell.angle_beta   90.00
_cell.angle_gamma   90.00
#
_symmetry.space_group_name_H-M   'P 1'
#
loop_
_entity.id
_entity.type
_entity.pdbx_description
1 polymer ?
#
loop_
_entity_poly.entity_id
_entity_poly.type
_entity_poly.pdbx_seq_one_letter_code
_entity_poly.pdbx_strand_id
1 'polypeptide(L)'
;MSSDKKRVQFRAPHRLIDRTDALAAVLGTDRTAILVAALREYLQEATHEDTLVQEIAAAYYDGEITFDQLKSLVGAEKAANFRVLKQQLDEDFVEELAEL
;
A
#
# COMPACT_ATOMS: atom_id res chain seq x y z
N MET A 1 25.84 7.27 6.31
CA MET A 1 24.40 7.36 6.53
C MET A 1 23.65 6.49 5.55
N SER A 2 22.90 5.57 6.08
CA SER A 2 22.04 4.79 5.21
C SER A 2 20.89 5.68 4.75
N SER A 3 20.68 5.73 3.45
CA SER A 3 19.52 6.41 2.89
C SER A 3 18.36 5.41 2.82
N ASP A 4 17.26 5.74 3.46
CA ASP A 4 16.03 4.95 3.36
C ASP A 4 15.33 5.16 2.02
N LYS A 5 15.92 5.96 1.15
CA LYS A 5 15.35 6.31 -0.15
C LYS A 5 15.82 5.34 -1.23
N LYS A 6 14.88 4.86 -2.01
CA LYS A 6 15.18 4.09 -3.22
C LYS A 6 15.02 4.98 -4.42
N ARG A 7 15.93 4.81 -5.40
CA ARG A 7 15.79 5.50 -6.67
C ARG A 7 14.71 4.79 -7.49
N VAL A 8 13.72 5.56 -7.95
CA VAL A 8 12.63 5.06 -8.76
C VAL A 8 12.61 5.79 -10.08
N GLN A 9 12.48 5.05 -11.18
CA GLN A 9 12.35 5.61 -12.52
C GLN A 9 11.07 5.07 -13.14
N PHE A 10 10.31 5.98 -13.79
CA PHE A 10 9.10 5.59 -14.48
C PHE A 10 8.85 6.56 -15.63
N ARG A 11 8.00 6.15 -16.56
CA ARG A 11 7.56 7.00 -17.67
C ARG A 11 6.20 7.56 -17.35
N ALA A 12 6.02 8.84 -17.64
CA ALA A 12 4.74 9.51 -17.48
C ALA A 12 4.47 10.36 -18.74
N PRO A 13 3.19 10.63 -19.06
CA PRO A 13 2.87 11.51 -20.18
C PRO A 13 3.53 12.87 -20.02
N HIS A 14 4.07 13.41 -21.11
CA HIS A 14 4.75 14.70 -21.10
C HIS A 14 3.90 15.81 -20.47
N ARG A 15 2.62 15.85 -20.83
CA ARG A 15 1.70 16.85 -20.33
C ARG A 15 1.57 16.82 -18.80
N LEU A 16 1.56 15.63 -18.22
CA LEU A 16 1.48 15.47 -16.78
C LEU A 16 2.76 15.99 -16.11
N ILE A 17 3.91 15.67 -16.70
CA ILE A 17 5.19 16.13 -16.17
C ILE A 17 5.32 17.65 -16.29
N ASP A 18 4.91 18.22 -17.41
CA ASP A 18 4.94 19.68 -17.62
C ASP A 18 4.07 20.38 -16.57
N ARG A 19 2.90 19.85 -16.28
CA ARG A 19 2.01 20.40 -15.25
C ARG A 19 2.62 20.27 -13.86
N THR A 20 3.28 19.16 -13.58
CA THR A 20 3.96 18.94 -12.30
C THR A 20 5.09 19.95 -12.12
N ASP A 21 5.90 20.14 -13.14
CA ASP A 21 7.01 21.10 -13.11
C ASP A 21 6.52 22.54 -12.94
N ALA A 22 5.43 22.89 -13.61
CA ALA A 22 4.83 24.22 -13.48
C ALA A 22 4.32 24.46 -12.05
N LEU A 23 3.65 23.47 -11.46
CA LEU A 23 3.18 23.59 -10.09
C LEU A 23 4.36 23.67 -9.10
N ALA A 24 5.38 22.89 -9.32
CA ALA A 24 6.58 22.91 -8.48
C ALA A 24 7.23 24.32 -8.50
N ALA A 25 7.30 24.93 -9.66
CA ALA A 25 7.84 26.30 -9.79
C ALA A 25 7.00 27.31 -9.00
N VAL A 26 5.68 27.20 -9.06
CA VAL A 26 4.77 28.08 -8.32
C VAL A 26 4.95 27.91 -6.81
N LEU A 27 5.15 26.69 -6.35
CA LEU A 27 5.28 26.36 -4.93
C LEU A 27 6.72 26.52 -4.39
N GLY A 28 7.68 26.86 -5.26
CA GLY A 28 9.07 26.99 -4.85
C GLY A 28 9.74 25.69 -4.48
N THR A 29 9.34 24.59 -5.13
CA THR A 29 9.85 23.26 -4.90
C THR A 29 10.25 22.59 -6.20
N ASP A 30 10.46 21.28 -6.20
CA ASP A 30 10.85 20.52 -7.38
C ASP A 30 9.85 19.39 -7.68
N ARG A 31 10.03 18.78 -8.84
CA ARG A 31 9.20 17.67 -9.32
C ARG A 31 9.16 16.52 -8.32
N THR A 32 10.31 16.14 -7.78
CA THR A 32 10.43 15.03 -6.84
C THR A 32 9.58 15.24 -5.59
N ALA A 33 9.62 16.44 -5.03
CA ALA A 33 8.83 16.78 -3.85
C ALA A 33 7.32 16.67 -4.12
N ILE A 34 6.87 17.12 -5.28
CA ILE A 34 5.45 17.02 -5.69
C ILE A 34 5.06 15.55 -5.82
N LEU A 35 5.88 14.74 -6.48
CA LEU A 35 5.58 13.33 -6.70
C LEU A 35 5.54 12.54 -5.39
N VAL A 36 6.48 12.80 -4.49
CA VAL A 36 6.50 12.14 -3.17
C VAL A 36 5.27 12.52 -2.37
N ALA A 37 4.90 13.79 -2.35
CA ALA A 37 3.70 14.25 -1.64
C ALA A 37 2.43 13.62 -2.22
N ALA A 38 2.33 13.57 -3.56
CA ALA A 38 1.18 12.98 -4.23
C ALA A 38 1.05 11.48 -3.93
N LEU A 39 2.15 10.73 -3.97
CA LEU A 39 2.14 9.30 -3.66
C LEU A 39 1.74 9.06 -2.20
N ARG A 40 2.28 9.84 -1.29
CA ARG A 40 1.97 9.72 0.14
C ARG A 40 0.50 9.98 0.40
N GLU A 41 -0.04 11.03 -0.20
CA GLU A 41 -1.45 11.38 -0.06
C GLU A 41 -2.37 10.31 -0.67
N TYR A 42 -2.05 9.84 -1.86
CA TYR A 42 -2.83 8.80 -2.52
C TYR A 42 -2.87 7.51 -1.68
N LEU A 43 -1.72 7.06 -1.18
CA LEU A 43 -1.64 5.86 -0.36
C LEU A 43 -2.41 6.03 0.94
N GLN A 44 -2.34 7.20 1.56
CA GLN A 44 -3.05 7.48 2.79
C GLN A 44 -4.56 7.44 2.59
N GLU A 45 -5.06 8.07 1.54
CA GLU A 45 -6.50 8.04 1.21
C GLU A 45 -6.97 6.62 0.89
N ALA A 46 -6.20 5.91 0.08
CA ALA A 46 -6.54 4.55 -0.33
C ALA A 46 -6.65 3.61 0.87
N THR A 47 -5.75 3.72 1.84
CA THR A 47 -5.74 2.84 3.02
C THR A 47 -6.77 3.22 4.07
N HIS A 48 -7.47 4.35 3.91
CA HIS A 48 -8.60 4.74 4.76
C HIS A 48 -9.96 4.39 4.13
N GLU A 49 -9.97 3.95 2.90
CA GLU A 49 -11.19 3.56 2.21
C GLU A 49 -11.52 2.10 2.55
N ASP A 50 -12.66 1.86 3.20
CA ASP A 50 -13.04 0.54 3.70
C ASP A 50 -13.06 -0.53 2.61
N THR A 51 -13.56 -0.20 1.43
CA THR A 51 -13.61 -1.14 0.31
C THR A 51 -12.21 -1.60 -0.08
N LEU A 52 -11.26 -0.68 -0.16
CA LEU A 52 -9.89 -1.02 -0.52
C LEU A 52 -9.19 -1.79 0.59
N VAL A 53 -9.45 -1.47 1.85
CA VAL A 53 -8.90 -2.23 2.98
C VAL A 53 -9.37 -3.68 2.91
N GLN A 54 -10.63 -3.92 2.54
CA GLN A 54 -11.16 -5.28 2.36
C GLN A 54 -10.47 -6.01 1.19
N GLU A 55 -10.20 -5.31 0.10
CA GLU A 55 -9.47 -5.89 -1.03
C GLU A 55 -8.02 -6.23 -0.64
N ILE A 56 -7.37 -5.38 0.14
CA ILE A 56 -6.02 -5.64 0.65
C ILE A 56 -6.02 -6.88 1.55
N ALA A 57 -6.99 -6.98 2.46
CA ALA A 57 -7.12 -8.13 3.34
C ALA A 57 -7.35 -9.41 2.54
N ALA A 58 -8.22 -9.38 1.53
CA ALA A 58 -8.48 -10.52 0.66
C ALA A 58 -7.21 -10.96 -0.08
N ALA A 59 -6.44 -10.02 -0.60
CA ALA A 59 -5.17 -10.32 -1.26
C ALA A 59 -4.18 -11.02 -0.31
N TYR A 60 -4.13 -10.57 0.93
CA TYR A 60 -3.30 -11.22 1.94
C TYR A 60 -3.78 -12.64 2.26
N TYR A 61 -5.09 -12.84 2.43
CA TYR A 61 -5.67 -14.15 2.70
C TYR A 61 -5.41 -15.13 1.56
N ASP A 62 -5.43 -14.63 0.33
CA ASP A 62 -5.17 -15.44 -0.87
C ASP A 62 -3.67 -15.67 -1.15
N GLY A 63 -2.79 -15.06 -0.36
CA GLY A 63 -1.35 -15.20 -0.54
C GLY A 63 -0.76 -14.33 -1.64
N GLU A 64 -1.53 -13.39 -2.18
CA GLU A 64 -1.07 -12.48 -3.23
C GLU A 64 -0.09 -11.42 -2.72
N ILE A 65 -0.20 -11.05 -1.44
CA ILE A 65 0.75 -10.16 -0.78
C ILE A 65 1.27 -10.81 0.50
N THR A 66 2.48 -10.43 0.88
CA THR A 66 3.13 -10.91 2.10
C THR A 66 2.63 -10.14 3.33
N PHE A 67 2.94 -10.67 4.52
CA PHE A 67 2.65 -9.96 5.76
C PHE A 67 3.36 -8.59 5.81
N ASP A 68 4.62 -8.53 5.35
CA ASP A 68 5.36 -7.26 5.33
C ASP A 68 4.71 -6.24 4.41
N GLN A 69 4.23 -6.68 3.25
CA GLN A 69 3.48 -5.81 2.34
C GLN A 69 2.17 -5.34 2.96
N LEU A 70 1.43 -6.24 3.60
CA LEU A 70 0.21 -5.89 4.32
C LEU A 70 0.50 -4.84 5.40
N LYS A 71 1.53 -5.07 6.20
CA LYS A 71 1.94 -4.16 7.27
C LYS A 71 2.29 -2.78 6.73
N SER A 72 2.97 -2.71 5.57
CA SER A 72 3.32 -1.44 4.95
C SER A 72 2.10 -0.64 4.50
N LEU A 73 1.00 -1.33 4.16
CA LEU A 73 -0.22 -0.68 3.69
C LEU A 73 -1.16 -0.26 4.82
N VAL A 74 -1.40 -1.12 5.79
CA VAL A 74 -2.43 -0.90 6.82
C VAL A 74 -1.86 -0.62 8.21
N GLY A 75 -0.55 -0.74 8.39
CA GLY A 75 0.10 -0.55 9.68
C GLY A 75 0.20 -1.84 10.49
N ALA A 76 1.04 -1.82 11.51
CA ALA A 76 1.38 -3.02 12.28
C ALA A 76 0.18 -3.61 13.02
N GLU A 77 -0.66 -2.77 13.62
CA GLU A 77 -1.79 -3.23 14.42
C GLU A 77 -2.84 -3.94 13.58
N LYS A 78 -3.29 -3.31 12.49
CA LYS A 78 -4.27 -3.92 11.59
C LYS A 78 -3.71 -5.16 10.91
N ALA A 79 -2.43 -5.13 10.52
CA ALA A 79 -1.78 -6.27 9.90
C ALA A 79 -1.75 -7.47 10.86
N ALA A 80 -1.43 -7.25 12.13
CA ALA A 80 -1.43 -8.29 13.14
C ALA A 80 -2.82 -8.90 13.31
N ASN A 81 -3.86 -8.09 13.31
CA ASN A 81 -5.25 -8.54 13.40
C ASN A 81 -5.63 -9.41 12.20
N PHE A 82 -5.28 -8.99 11.00
CA PHE A 82 -5.55 -9.77 9.79
C PHE A 82 -4.78 -11.10 9.79
N ARG A 83 -3.55 -11.10 10.32
CA ARG A 83 -2.77 -12.34 10.42
C ARG A 83 -3.45 -13.36 11.36
N VAL A 84 -3.94 -12.89 12.50
CA VAL A 84 -4.67 -13.75 13.44
C VAL A 84 -5.93 -14.31 12.79
N LEU A 85 -6.69 -13.47 12.08
CA LEU A 85 -7.89 -13.90 11.38
C LEU A 85 -7.58 -14.94 10.29
N LYS A 86 -6.48 -14.74 9.56
CA LYS A 86 -6.06 -15.72 8.55
C LYS A 86 -5.75 -17.08 9.19
N GLN A 87 -5.03 -17.10 10.31
CA GLN A 87 -4.71 -18.31 11.03
C GLN A 87 -5.98 -19.04 11.51
N GLN A 88 -6.95 -18.28 12.02
CA GLN A 88 -8.22 -18.85 12.46
C GLN A 88 -9.00 -19.46 11.29
N LEU A 89 -9.04 -18.77 10.15
CA LEU A 89 -9.71 -19.28 8.96
C LEU A 89 -9.05 -20.59 8.46
N ASP A 90 -7.73 -20.64 8.46
CA ASP A 90 -6.99 -21.83 8.04
C ASP A 90 -7.24 -23.00 9.01
N GLU A 91 -7.28 -22.75 10.31
CA GLU A 91 -7.57 -23.76 11.32
C GLU A 91 -9.00 -24.28 11.21
N ASP A 92 -9.97 -23.40 11.06
CA ASP A 92 -11.38 -23.76 10.88
C ASP A 92 -11.57 -24.62 9.63
N PHE A 93 -10.88 -24.29 8.55
CA PHE A 93 -10.93 -25.05 7.31
C PHE A 93 -10.37 -26.47 7.50
N VAL A 94 -9.26 -26.61 8.21
CA VAL A 94 -8.66 -27.91 8.50
C VAL A 94 -9.58 -28.75 9.39
N GLU A 95 -10.17 -28.15 10.41
CA GLU A 95 -11.13 -28.85 11.28
C GLU A 95 -12.34 -29.34 10.50
N GLU A 96 -12.88 -28.50 9.64
CA GLU A 96 -14.01 -28.83 8.80
C GLU A 96 -13.70 -30.01 7.87
N LEU A 97 -12.52 -30.02 7.28
CA LEU A 97 -12.06 -31.13 6.45
C LEU A 97 -11.87 -32.42 7.27
N ALA A 98 -11.40 -32.30 8.51
CA ALA A 98 -11.16 -33.44 9.37
C ALA A 98 -12.47 -34.11 9.82
N GLU A 99 -13.58 -33.40 9.83
CA GLU A 99 -14.91 -33.93 10.20
C GLU A 99 -15.61 -34.61 9.03
N LEU A 100 -15.10 -34.51 7.84
CA LEU A 100 -15.64 -35.15 6.66
C LEU A 100 -15.17 -36.62 6.61
#